data_0327c05dac0ba80013cd754103194557
#
_entry.id   0327c05dac0ba80013cd754103194557
#
_cell.length_a   1.000
_cell.length_b   1.000
_cell.length_c   1.000
_cell.angle_alpha   90.00
_cell.angle_beta   90.00
_cell.angle_gamma   90.00
#
_symmetry.space_group_name_H-M   'P 1'
#
loop_
_entity.id
_entity.type
_entity.pdbx_description
1 polymer ?
#
loop_
_entity_poly.entity_id
_entity_poly.type
_entity_poly.pdbx_seq_one_letter_code
_entity_poly.pdbx_strand_id
1 'polypeptide(L)'
;MTNHQSAEQLLELATKAGAEAAEVLESQSLSRPVFFEANRLKQLETAQAEGIALRLWRDGRPGLAVAYGPVELQILVDRAIALSQLNEPETIELGTGEKVVYPDRGVSVPAEQLVNWGKEAIAIVREAYPESLCTAELDCEIESTRLVNTRGLDSSHTDTTLSGYLSAELVRGEDFLNIWEGETERGTLDLNTSARRVLQRLEWAKDNVAPATGRVPVLFTAKAADLLWGTVCAALNGKQVLEGASPWNDRLGQQVTSPLVTLSQQPDIGPYSCPFDDEGTPTRAIIFINSGVLQLFYTDRTTGRTLGSGTTGNGFRPGLGSYPTPSLFNVLIKPGSLSLMDLIAKLDDGIVVDQMLGGSAGISGDFSINVDLGYRVKKGEIVGRIKDTMVAGNVYSVLKQLVEVGGDSEWNGSCHTPSVIVEGLSVIGKN
;
A
#
# COMPACT_ATOMS: atom_id res chain seq x y z
N MET A 1 16.64 -13.03 20.57
CA MET A 1 17.45 -14.06 19.89
C MET A 1 16.50 -15.09 19.34
N THR A 2 16.18 -15.03 18.08
CA THR A 2 15.30 -15.97 17.41
C THR A 2 15.90 -17.36 17.47
N ASN A 3 15.10 -18.28 17.94
CA ASN A 3 15.48 -19.68 18.01
C ASN A 3 15.35 -20.24 16.57
N HIS A 4 16.36 -20.06 15.72
CA HIS A 4 16.41 -20.65 14.36
C HIS A 4 16.15 -22.17 14.36
N GLN A 5 16.12 -22.79 15.53
CA GLN A 5 15.81 -24.20 15.71
C GLN A 5 14.31 -24.52 15.67
N SER A 6 13.42 -23.52 15.82
CA SER A 6 11.97 -23.79 15.89
C SER A 6 11.38 -24.19 14.55
N ALA A 7 11.79 -23.55 13.47
CA ALA A 7 11.28 -23.85 12.12
C ALA A 7 11.73 -25.23 11.65
N GLU A 8 13.02 -25.57 11.82
CA GLU A 8 13.55 -26.90 11.47
C GLU A 8 12.91 -28.00 12.31
N GLN A 9 12.70 -27.77 13.61
CA GLN A 9 12.02 -28.73 14.49
C GLN A 9 10.55 -28.92 14.06
N LEU A 10 9.84 -27.86 13.65
CA LEU A 10 8.48 -27.99 13.14
C LEU A 10 8.42 -28.80 11.85
N LEU A 11 9.35 -28.59 10.92
CA LEU A 11 9.44 -29.41 9.69
C LEU A 11 9.71 -30.88 10.00
N GLU A 12 10.59 -31.16 10.97
CA GLU A 12 10.86 -32.54 11.42
C GLU A 12 9.62 -33.15 12.09
N LEU A 13 8.96 -32.46 12.97
CA LEU A 13 7.75 -32.95 13.65
C LEU A 13 6.62 -33.19 12.65
N ALA A 14 6.39 -32.28 11.70
CA ALA A 14 5.41 -32.43 10.64
C ALA A 14 5.70 -33.67 9.79
N THR A 15 6.96 -33.90 9.40
CA THR A 15 7.39 -35.08 8.64
C THR A 15 7.17 -36.35 9.46
N LYS A 16 7.56 -36.40 10.73
CA LYS A 16 7.32 -37.52 11.64
C LYS A 16 5.83 -37.83 11.83
N ALA A 17 4.98 -36.82 11.76
CA ALA A 17 3.54 -36.95 11.86
C ALA A 17 2.86 -37.32 10.52
N GLY A 18 3.65 -37.60 9.47
CA GLY A 18 3.20 -38.12 8.17
C GLY A 18 2.81 -37.04 7.16
N ALA A 19 3.30 -35.79 7.31
CA ALA A 19 3.17 -34.80 6.27
C ALA A 19 4.03 -35.13 5.04
N GLU A 20 3.46 -35.08 3.84
CA GLU A 20 4.13 -35.28 2.56
C GLU A 20 5.02 -34.09 2.20
N ALA A 21 4.63 -32.92 2.65
CA ALA A 21 5.37 -31.67 2.52
C ALA A 21 4.97 -30.72 3.65
N ALA A 22 5.87 -29.82 4.01
CA ALA A 22 5.61 -28.77 4.99
C ALA A 22 6.45 -27.53 4.70
N GLU A 23 5.92 -26.38 5.08
CA GLU A 23 6.65 -25.11 5.12
C GLU A 23 6.35 -24.34 6.40
N VAL A 24 7.30 -23.55 6.85
CA VAL A 24 7.19 -22.70 8.03
C VAL A 24 7.54 -21.29 7.62
N LEU A 25 6.66 -20.35 7.96
CA LEU A 25 6.89 -18.91 7.86
C LEU A 25 7.05 -18.33 9.26
N GLU A 26 8.20 -17.76 9.56
CA GLU A 26 8.49 -17.02 10.78
C GLU A 26 8.41 -15.53 10.46
N SER A 27 7.74 -14.77 11.30
CA SER A 27 7.64 -13.31 11.21
C SER A 27 7.93 -12.68 12.55
N GLN A 28 8.69 -11.59 12.53
CA GLN A 28 9.02 -10.78 13.70
C GLN A 28 8.96 -9.32 13.33
N SER A 29 8.44 -8.50 14.23
CA SER A 29 8.51 -7.06 14.12
C SER A 29 8.94 -6.40 15.42
N LEU A 30 9.67 -5.31 15.30
CA LEU A 30 10.03 -4.39 16.35
C LEU A 30 9.70 -2.97 15.87
N SER A 31 8.75 -2.33 16.51
CA SER A 31 8.28 -0.97 16.22
C SER A 31 8.57 -0.04 17.41
N ARG A 32 8.90 1.21 17.14
CA ARG A 32 9.22 2.23 18.16
C ARG A 32 8.43 3.52 17.88
N PRO A 33 7.09 3.47 17.96
CA PRO A 33 6.26 4.62 17.66
C PRO A 33 6.43 5.76 18.66
N VAL A 34 6.40 6.97 18.14
CA VAL A 34 6.44 8.25 18.83
C VAL A 34 5.19 9.03 18.49
N PHE A 35 4.39 9.37 19.49
CA PHE A 35 3.12 10.06 19.30
C PHE A 35 3.17 11.47 19.87
N PHE A 36 2.76 12.43 19.05
CA PHE A 36 2.44 13.80 19.46
C PHE A 36 0.96 14.05 19.30
N GLU A 37 0.35 14.66 20.30
CA GLU A 37 -1.05 15.06 20.28
C GLU A 37 -1.19 16.47 20.83
N ALA A 38 -1.99 17.28 20.17
CA ALA A 38 -2.19 18.68 20.55
C ALA A 38 -0.86 19.43 20.81
N ASN A 39 0.09 19.30 19.87
CA ASN A 39 1.42 19.95 19.91
C ASN A 39 2.41 19.41 20.96
N ARG A 40 2.12 18.33 21.65
CA ARG A 40 2.96 17.82 22.73
C ARG A 40 3.28 16.34 22.55
N LEU A 41 4.50 15.97 22.91
CA LEU A 41 4.86 14.57 23.01
C LEU A 41 3.93 13.88 24.01
N LYS A 42 3.18 12.90 23.54
CA LYS A 42 2.18 12.14 24.32
C LYS A 42 2.75 10.83 24.80
N GLN A 43 3.40 10.09 23.90
CA GLN A 43 3.75 8.70 24.14
C GLN A 43 4.97 8.28 23.35
N LEU A 44 5.78 7.43 24.01
CA LEU A 44 6.88 6.68 23.41
C LEU A 44 6.61 5.21 23.73
N GLU A 45 6.58 4.38 22.72
CA GLU A 45 6.35 2.96 22.87
C GLU A 45 7.48 2.12 22.28
N THR A 46 7.50 0.86 22.64
CA THR A 46 8.22 -0.19 21.92
C THR A 46 7.28 -1.38 21.85
N ALA A 47 6.91 -1.75 20.65
CA ALA A 47 6.09 -2.92 20.38
C ALA A 47 6.94 -4.00 19.71
N GLN A 48 6.81 -5.23 20.19
CA GLN A 48 7.45 -6.37 19.60
C GLN A 48 6.40 -7.45 19.36
N ALA A 49 6.38 -7.99 18.14
CA ALA A 49 5.53 -9.12 17.79
C ALA A 49 6.37 -10.22 17.17
N GLU A 50 6.00 -11.45 17.44
CA GLU A 50 6.57 -12.64 16.80
C GLU A 50 5.46 -13.63 16.49
N GLY A 51 5.58 -14.31 15.38
CA GLY A 51 4.61 -15.31 14.98
C GLY A 51 5.25 -16.38 14.08
N ILE A 52 4.64 -17.54 14.11
CA ILE A 52 5.06 -18.70 13.33
C ILE A 52 3.82 -19.37 12.72
N ALA A 53 3.88 -19.66 11.42
CA ALA A 53 2.85 -20.39 10.70
C ALA A 53 3.44 -21.67 10.12
N LEU A 54 2.78 -22.79 10.40
CA LEU A 54 3.07 -24.09 9.79
C LEU A 54 1.99 -24.40 8.77
N ARG A 55 2.36 -24.57 7.51
CA ARG A 55 1.52 -25.18 6.46
C ARG A 55 2.08 -26.55 6.14
N LEU A 56 1.23 -27.57 6.14
CA LEU A 56 1.61 -28.93 5.78
C LEU A 56 0.56 -29.57 4.88
N TRP A 57 0.95 -30.64 4.19
CA TRP A 57 0.04 -31.46 3.39
C TRP A 57 0.05 -32.88 3.89
N ARG A 58 -1.12 -33.45 4.13
CA ARG A 58 -1.35 -34.81 4.50
C ARG A 58 -2.46 -35.40 3.63
N ASP A 59 -2.19 -36.54 2.99
CA ASP A 59 -3.10 -37.12 2.00
C ASP A 59 -3.48 -36.11 0.88
N GLY A 60 -2.49 -35.30 0.44
CA GLY A 60 -2.66 -34.20 -0.51
C GLY A 60 -3.44 -32.99 0.01
N ARG A 61 -3.90 -32.99 1.26
CA ARG A 61 -4.77 -31.96 1.85
C ARG A 61 -3.94 -30.94 2.62
N PRO A 62 -4.06 -29.65 2.33
CA PRO A 62 -3.34 -28.60 3.05
C PRO A 62 -3.94 -28.37 4.43
N GLY A 63 -3.08 -28.15 5.44
CA GLY A 63 -3.45 -27.70 6.77
C GLY A 63 -2.54 -26.57 7.21
N LEU A 64 -3.11 -25.52 7.76
CA LEU A 64 -2.41 -24.33 8.21
C LEU A 64 -2.73 -24.06 9.67
N ALA A 65 -1.70 -23.94 10.50
CA ALA A 65 -1.81 -23.53 11.90
C ALA A 65 -0.85 -22.37 12.18
N VAL A 66 -1.26 -21.44 13.02
CA VAL A 66 -0.48 -20.25 13.38
C VAL A 66 -0.43 -20.08 14.89
N ALA A 67 0.66 -19.55 15.36
CA ALA A 67 0.81 -19.08 16.74
C ALA A 67 1.51 -17.73 16.78
N TYR A 68 1.12 -16.91 17.73
CA TYR A 68 1.77 -15.65 18.08
C TYR A 68 2.37 -15.80 19.48
N GLY A 69 3.66 -15.47 19.60
CA GLY A 69 4.41 -15.68 20.82
C GLY A 69 4.78 -17.16 21.08
N PRO A 70 5.22 -17.51 22.29
CA PRO A 70 5.68 -18.86 22.62
C PRO A 70 4.59 -19.92 22.46
N VAL A 71 4.93 -21.04 21.81
CA VAL A 71 4.02 -22.16 21.56
C VAL A 71 4.78 -23.49 21.67
N GLU A 72 4.09 -24.53 22.15
CA GLU A 72 4.59 -25.89 22.07
C GLU A 72 4.44 -26.39 20.61
N LEU A 73 5.56 -26.72 19.97
CA LEU A 73 5.61 -27.02 18.53
C LEU A 73 4.74 -28.20 18.12
N GLN A 74 4.63 -29.23 18.99
CA GLN A 74 3.78 -30.40 18.72
C GLN A 74 2.29 -29.99 18.60
N ILE A 75 1.82 -29.07 19.45
CA ILE A 75 0.43 -28.59 19.37
C ILE A 75 0.16 -27.92 18.04
N LEU A 76 1.14 -27.17 17.48
CA LEU A 76 0.99 -26.52 16.18
C LEU A 76 0.88 -27.56 15.05
N VAL A 77 1.69 -28.61 15.10
CA VAL A 77 1.62 -29.73 14.14
C VAL A 77 0.26 -30.45 14.22
N ASP A 78 -0.19 -30.79 15.43
CA ASP A 78 -1.45 -31.49 15.65
C ASP A 78 -2.65 -30.69 15.12
N ARG A 79 -2.63 -29.36 15.35
CA ARG A 79 -3.64 -28.43 14.80
C ARG A 79 -3.61 -28.40 13.28
N ALA A 80 -2.44 -28.26 12.66
CA ALA A 80 -2.31 -28.22 11.21
C ALA A 80 -2.80 -29.54 10.57
N ILE A 81 -2.51 -30.70 11.18
CA ILE A 81 -3.03 -32.01 10.74
C ILE A 81 -4.54 -32.07 10.87
N ALA A 82 -5.11 -31.64 12.00
CA ALA A 82 -6.56 -31.63 12.19
C ALA A 82 -7.26 -30.73 11.15
N LEU A 83 -6.69 -29.56 10.86
CA LEU A 83 -7.20 -28.62 9.86
C LEU A 83 -7.07 -29.17 8.42
N SER A 84 -6.03 -29.97 8.12
CA SER A 84 -5.87 -30.57 6.80
C SER A 84 -7.03 -31.51 6.45
N GLN A 85 -7.62 -32.18 7.43
CA GLN A 85 -8.76 -33.08 7.23
C GLN A 85 -10.04 -32.37 6.75
N LEU A 86 -10.13 -31.05 6.94
CA LEU A 86 -11.27 -30.23 6.55
C LEU A 86 -11.15 -29.70 5.10
N ASN A 87 -9.99 -29.83 4.49
CA ASN A 87 -9.71 -29.28 3.16
C ASN A 87 -9.75 -30.39 2.09
N GLU A 88 -9.97 -29.98 0.85
CA GLU A 88 -9.85 -30.88 -0.30
C GLU A 88 -8.39 -31.07 -0.71
N PRO A 89 -8.03 -32.22 -1.33
CA PRO A 89 -6.71 -32.43 -1.87
C PRO A 89 -6.37 -31.41 -2.96
N GLU A 90 -5.12 -30.93 -2.94
CA GLU A 90 -4.59 -29.99 -3.94
C GLU A 90 -3.21 -30.45 -4.44
N THR A 91 -2.74 -29.82 -5.51
CA THR A 91 -1.37 -30.02 -5.99
C THR A 91 -0.39 -29.33 -5.04
N ILE A 92 0.56 -30.10 -4.50
CA ILE A 92 1.59 -29.58 -3.60
C ILE A 92 2.67 -28.85 -4.41
N GLU A 93 2.71 -27.52 -4.24
CA GLU A 93 3.66 -26.64 -4.92
C GLU A 93 4.49 -25.86 -3.89
N LEU A 94 5.65 -26.37 -3.53
CA LEU A 94 6.62 -25.68 -2.68
C LEU A 94 7.77 -25.13 -3.50
N GLY A 95 8.24 -23.94 -3.11
CA GLY A 95 9.49 -23.38 -3.61
C GLY A 95 10.66 -24.31 -3.33
N THR A 96 11.64 -24.32 -4.21
CA THR A 96 12.92 -24.99 -4.01
C THR A 96 14.03 -23.94 -4.08
N GLY A 97 15.11 -24.12 -3.35
CA GLY A 97 16.22 -23.18 -3.38
C GLY A 97 17.26 -23.52 -2.32
N GLU A 98 18.37 -22.79 -2.36
CA GLU A 98 19.39 -22.83 -1.34
C GLU A 98 19.09 -21.82 -0.24
N LYS A 99 19.87 -21.86 0.84
CA LYS A 99 19.77 -20.86 1.90
C LYS A 99 20.20 -19.49 1.39
N VAL A 100 19.29 -18.52 1.45
CA VAL A 100 19.54 -17.14 1.05
C VAL A 100 19.12 -16.18 2.16
N VAL A 101 20.01 -15.28 2.52
CA VAL A 101 19.74 -14.17 3.46
C VAL A 101 19.85 -12.88 2.70
N TYR A 102 18.74 -12.18 2.54
CA TYR A 102 18.71 -10.87 1.88
C TYR A 102 19.03 -9.78 2.91
N PRO A 103 19.92 -8.85 2.56
CA PRO A 103 20.32 -7.79 3.49
C PRO A 103 19.21 -6.77 3.72
N ASP A 104 19.15 -6.25 4.95
CA ASP A 104 18.37 -5.06 5.26
C ASP A 104 18.92 -3.86 4.48
N ARG A 105 18.04 -3.12 3.83
CA ARG A 105 18.38 -1.91 3.06
C ARG A 105 18.03 -0.63 3.81
N GLY A 106 17.32 -0.72 4.93
CA GLY A 106 16.94 0.40 5.74
C GLY A 106 17.96 0.72 6.82
N VAL A 107 17.74 1.80 7.53
CA VAL A 107 18.59 2.27 8.63
C VAL A 107 17.72 2.53 9.85
N SER A 108 17.97 1.78 10.92
CA SER A 108 17.30 2.00 12.19
C SER A 108 17.78 3.30 12.84
N VAL A 109 16.84 4.08 13.37
CA VAL A 109 17.11 5.33 14.08
C VAL A 109 16.65 5.24 15.52
N PRO A 110 17.31 5.96 16.46
CA PRO A 110 16.87 5.99 17.86
C PRO A 110 15.57 6.80 18.02
N ALA A 111 14.76 6.46 19.01
CA ALA A 111 13.51 7.18 19.32
C ALA A 111 13.73 8.68 19.56
N GLU A 112 14.87 9.09 20.11
CA GLU A 112 15.23 10.50 20.29
C GLU A 112 15.25 11.28 18.96
N GLN A 113 15.72 10.64 17.87
CA GLN A 113 15.72 11.24 16.54
C GLN A 113 14.30 11.44 16.01
N LEU A 114 13.42 10.45 16.20
CA LEU A 114 12.00 10.55 15.85
C LEU A 114 11.32 11.70 16.61
N VAL A 115 11.60 11.80 17.91
CA VAL A 115 11.11 12.89 18.76
C VAL A 115 11.57 14.25 18.25
N ASN A 116 12.83 14.40 17.83
CA ASN A 116 13.36 15.66 17.32
C ASN A 116 12.68 16.04 15.99
N TRP A 117 12.55 15.12 15.04
CA TRP A 117 11.85 15.36 13.77
C TRP A 117 10.40 15.81 13.98
N GLY A 118 9.66 15.13 14.88
CA GLY A 118 8.28 15.51 15.20
C GLY A 118 8.16 16.90 15.81
N LYS A 119 9.06 17.25 16.75
CA LYS A 119 9.09 18.60 17.37
C LYS A 119 9.38 19.69 16.33
N GLU A 120 10.36 19.48 15.44
CA GLU A 120 10.74 20.44 14.41
C GLU A 120 9.59 20.67 13.43
N ALA A 121 8.96 19.61 12.93
CA ALA A 121 7.83 19.69 12.02
C ALA A 121 6.63 20.43 12.63
N ILE A 122 6.28 20.13 13.88
CA ILE A 122 5.22 20.82 14.62
C ILE A 122 5.58 22.29 14.82
N ALA A 123 6.83 22.61 15.15
CA ALA A 123 7.27 23.99 15.34
C ALA A 123 7.12 24.82 14.05
N ILE A 124 7.46 24.27 12.88
CA ILE A 124 7.29 24.92 11.57
C ILE A 124 5.83 25.29 11.33
N VAL A 125 4.89 24.37 11.59
CA VAL A 125 3.45 24.65 11.38
C VAL A 125 2.98 25.72 12.36
N ARG A 126 3.34 25.61 13.63
CA ARG A 126 2.90 26.52 14.69
C ARG A 126 3.50 27.90 14.63
N GLU A 127 4.65 28.08 14.00
CA GLU A 127 5.22 29.40 13.75
C GLU A 127 4.32 30.24 12.83
N ALA A 128 3.73 29.59 11.80
CA ALA A 128 2.83 30.26 10.86
C ALA A 128 1.36 30.28 11.34
N TYR A 129 0.92 29.21 12.05
CA TYR A 129 -0.45 29.04 12.57
C TYR A 129 -0.41 28.68 14.06
N PRO A 130 -0.20 29.66 14.97
CA PRO A 130 -0.05 29.39 16.41
C PRO A 130 -1.26 28.71 17.07
N GLU A 131 -2.46 28.91 16.49
CA GLU A 131 -3.72 28.32 16.95
C GLU A 131 -3.92 26.87 16.51
N SER A 132 -3.09 26.35 15.61
CA SER A 132 -3.23 24.98 15.12
C SER A 132 -2.93 23.92 16.20
N LEU A 133 -3.72 22.87 16.18
CA LEU A 133 -3.46 21.66 16.96
C LEU A 133 -2.81 20.63 16.03
N CYS A 134 -1.53 20.35 16.25
CA CYS A 134 -0.80 19.38 15.47
C CYS A 134 -0.78 18.02 16.16
N THR A 135 -0.97 16.97 15.36
CA THR A 135 -0.72 15.59 15.72
C THR A 135 0.41 15.07 14.83
N ALA A 136 1.36 14.34 15.39
CA ALA A 136 2.37 13.66 14.61
C ALA A 136 2.59 12.25 15.14
N GLU A 137 2.80 11.32 14.24
CA GLU A 137 3.15 9.94 14.53
C GLU A 137 4.39 9.58 13.69
N LEU A 138 5.42 9.09 14.36
CA LEU A 138 6.64 8.65 13.71
C LEU A 138 6.98 7.27 14.21
N ASP A 139 7.45 6.39 13.33
CA ASP A 139 7.88 5.06 13.72
C ASP A 139 9.18 4.66 13.01
N CYS A 140 9.92 3.81 13.67
CA CYS A 140 11.01 3.04 13.10
C CYS A 140 10.67 1.56 13.31
N GLU A 141 10.24 0.90 12.25
CA GLU A 141 9.86 -0.50 12.25
C GLU A 141 10.94 -1.36 11.62
N ILE A 142 11.22 -2.49 12.26
CA ILE A 142 12.14 -3.51 11.78
C ILE A 142 11.34 -4.80 11.67
N GLU A 143 11.13 -5.28 10.44
CA GLU A 143 10.45 -6.53 10.17
C GLU A 143 11.44 -7.57 9.68
N SER A 144 11.31 -8.80 10.18
CA SER A 144 12.10 -9.95 9.72
C SER A 144 11.19 -11.10 9.37
N THR A 145 11.40 -11.65 8.18
CA THR A 145 10.64 -12.79 7.67
C THR A 145 11.60 -13.91 7.27
N ARG A 146 11.26 -15.15 7.63
CA ARG A 146 11.98 -16.35 7.17
C ARG A 146 10.99 -17.40 6.73
N LEU A 147 11.19 -17.94 5.54
CA LEU A 147 10.44 -19.05 4.96
C LEU A 147 11.34 -20.23 4.74
N VAL A 148 11.00 -21.37 5.36
CA VAL A 148 11.70 -22.65 5.17
C VAL A 148 10.72 -23.76 4.82
N ASN A 149 11.16 -24.75 4.07
CA ASN A 149 10.31 -25.88 3.74
C ASN A 149 11.06 -27.22 3.60
N THR A 150 10.30 -28.30 3.49
CA THR A 150 10.83 -29.68 3.33
C THR A 150 11.50 -29.95 1.99
N ARG A 151 11.49 -29.00 1.03
CA ARG A 151 12.17 -29.11 -0.27
C ARG A 151 13.47 -28.30 -0.35
N GLY A 152 13.99 -27.89 0.81
CA GLY A 152 15.30 -27.25 0.95
C GLY A 152 15.30 -25.74 0.79
N LEU A 153 14.16 -25.09 0.59
CA LEU A 153 14.08 -23.63 0.62
C LEU A 153 14.39 -23.11 2.05
N ASP A 154 15.26 -22.12 2.16
CA ASP A 154 15.53 -21.35 3.38
C ASP A 154 15.84 -19.91 2.94
N SER A 155 14.83 -19.07 2.93
CA SER A 155 14.94 -17.67 2.52
C SER A 155 14.55 -16.74 3.67
N SER A 156 15.36 -15.74 3.94
CA SER A 156 15.07 -14.74 4.96
C SER A 156 15.45 -13.34 4.51
N HIS A 157 14.70 -12.36 4.98
CA HIS A 157 15.05 -10.94 4.85
C HIS A 157 14.68 -10.17 6.10
N THR A 158 15.34 -9.05 6.27
CA THR A 158 14.98 -8.01 7.25
C THR A 158 14.77 -6.73 6.48
N ASP A 159 13.77 -5.95 6.89
CA ASP A 159 13.44 -4.66 6.29
C ASP A 159 13.22 -3.64 7.39
N THR A 160 14.01 -2.55 7.37
CA THR A 160 13.86 -1.43 8.30
C THR A 160 13.23 -0.27 7.57
N THR A 161 12.08 0.19 8.05
CA THR A 161 11.32 1.31 7.48
C THR A 161 11.12 2.42 8.53
N LEU A 162 11.08 3.65 8.04
CA LEU A 162 10.73 4.83 8.81
C LEU A 162 9.42 5.38 8.25
N SER A 163 8.46 5.61 9.11
CA SER A 163 7.22 6.29 8.74
C SER A 163 7.04 7.58 9.54
N GLY A 164 6.47 8.58 8.91
CA GLY A 164 6.16 9.86 9.52
C GLY A 164 4.81 10.37 9.02
N TYR A 165 3.98 10.81 9.95
CA TYR A 165 2.70 11.44 9.73
C TYR A 165 2.66 12.75 10.50
N LEU A 166 2.13 13.80 9.88
CA LEU A 166 1.90 15.09 10.49
C LEU A 166 0.54 15.61 10.06
N SER A 167 -0.28 16.02 11.01
CA SER A 167 -1.52 16.76 10.72
C SER A 167 -1.60 18.06 11.49
N ALA A 168 -2.36 19.01 10.92
CA ALA A 168 -2.71 20.27 11.53
C ALA A 168 -4.23 20.46 11.49
N GLU A 169 -4.80 20.64 12.66
CA GLU A 169 -6.22 20.94 12.84
C GLU A 169 -6.42 22.43 13.14
N LEU A 170 -7.39 23.03 12.46
CA LEU A 170 -7.86 24.38 12.69
C LEU A 170 -9.37 24.40 12.87
N VAL A 171 -9.83 25.07 13.94
CA VAL A 171 -11.24 25.33 14.19
C VAL A 171 -11.52 26.81 13.98
N ARG A 172 -12.33 27.14 12.98
CA ARG A 172 -12.70 28.52 12.59
C ARG A 172 -14.21 28.69 12.70
N GLY A 173 -14.71 28.97 13.93
CA GLY A 173 -16.14 28.99 14.22
C GLY A 173 -16.73 27.57 14.08
N GLU A 174 -17.65 27.38 13.13
CA GLU A 174 -18.24 26.08 12.81
C GLU A 174 -17.44 25.30 11.73
N ASP A 175 -16.36 25.87 11.22
CA ASP A 175 -15.52 25.24 10.20
C ASP A 175 -14.39 24.48 10.85
N PHE A 176 -14.37 23.15 10.62
CA PHE A 176 -13.30 22.27 11.00
C PHE A 176 -12.43 21.95 9.78
N LEU A 177 -11.13 22.13 9.90
CA LEU A 177 -10.16 21.86 8.86
C LEU A 177 -9.07 20.96 9.44
N ASN A 178 -8.87 19.80 8.84
CA ASN A 178 -7.75 18.90 9.14
C ASN A 178 -6.94 18.65 7.86
N ILE A 179 -5.67 19.00 7.89
CA ILE A 179 -4.73 18.76 6.78
C ILE A 179 -3.62 17.88 7.27
N TRP A 180 -3.33 16.83 6.53
CA TRP A 180 -2.29 15.88 6.86
C TRP A 180 -1.35 15.59 5.69
N GLU A 181 -0.12 15.26 6.06
CA GLU A 181 0.92 14.72 5.18
C GLU A 181 1.58 13.52 5.84
N GLY A 182 2.03 12.58 5.02
CA GLY A 182 2.75 11.40 5.49
C GLY A 182 3.81 10.97 4.50
N GLU A 183 4.82 10.30 5.01
CA GLU A 183 5.89 9.71 4.21
C GLU A 183 6.37 8.40 4.82
N THR A 184 6.89 7.51 3.99
CA THR A 184 7.56 6.28 4.41
C THR A 184 8.86 6.15 3.65
N GLU A 185 9.96 5.96 4.39
CA GLU A 185 11.32 6.01 3.85
C GLU A 185 12.23 4.96 4.51
N ARG A 186 13.42 4.74 3.95
CA ARG A 186 14.39 3.75 4.46
C ARG A 186 15.51 4.32 5.31
N GLY A 187 15.82 5.58 5.19
CA GLY A 187 17.03 6.14 5.80
C GLY A 187 16.78 7.35 6.68
N THR A 188 15.95 8.27 6.23
CA THR A 188 15.62 9.50 6.95
C THR A 188 14.28 10.03 6.51
N LEU A 189 13.54 10.64 7.43
CA LEU A 189 12.29 11.34 7.14
C LEU A 189 12.57 12.83 6.91
N ASP A 190 11.87 13.44 5.95
CA ASP A 190 11.88 14.90 5.72
C ASP A 190 10.54 15.54 6.13
N LEU A 191 10.17 15.35 7.39
CA LEU A 191 8.95 15.95 7.95
C LEU A 191 8.92 17.49 7.87
N ASN A 192 10.06 18.12 7.68
CA ASN A 192 10.11 19.56 7.43
C ASN A 192 9.50 19.93 6.06
N THR A 193 9.69 19.09 5.06
CA THR A 193 9.00 19.22 3.76
C THR A 193 7.53 18.91 3.89
N SER A 194 7.15 17.87 4.63
CA SER A 194 5.75 17.55 4.96
C SER A 194 5.07 18.72 5.69
N ALA A 195 5.72 19.36 6.66
CA ALA A 195 5.21 20.55 7.34
C ALA A 195 4.99 21.74 6.37
N ARG A 196 5.93 21.99 5.45
CA ARG A 196 5.76 23.02 4.42
C ARG A 196 4.60 22.72 3.47
N ARG A 197 4.36 21.46 3.13
CA ARG A 197 3.19 21.06 2.33
C ARG A 197 1.89 21.28 3.09
N VAL A 198 1.83 20.98 4.39
CA VAL A 198 0.69 21.31 5.26
C VAL A 198 0.44 22.82 5.24
N LEU A 199 1.47 23.65 5.41
CA LEU A 199 1.35 25.12 5.36
C LEU A 199 0.82 25.61 4.01
N GLN A 200 1.29 25.07 2.90
CA GLN A 200 0.78 25.44 1.56
C GLN A 200 -0.72 25.13 1.44
N ARG A 201 -1.15 23.98 1.93
CA ARG A 201 -2.56 23.57 1.89
C ARG A 201 -3.43 24.41 2.84
N LEU A 202 -2.92 24.79 4.00
CA LEU A 202 -3.58 25.74 4.89
C LEU A 202 -3.77 27.11 4.22
N GLU A 203 -2.75 27.58 3.47
CA GLU A 203 -2.85 28.80 2.69
C GLU A 203 -3.93 28.75 1.62
N TRP A 204 -4.00 27.64 0.87
CA TRP A 204 -5.03 27.40 -0.13
C TRP A 204 -6.45 27.26 0.47
N ALA A 205 -6.53 26.86 1.73
CA ALA A 205 -7.79 26.63 2.45
C ALA A 205 -8.23 27.85 3.30
N LYS A 206 -7.62 29.03 3.10
CA LYS A 206 -8.01 30.24 3.87
C LYS A 206 -9.46 30.61 3.68
N ASP A 207 -9.92 30.62 2.44
CA ASP A 207 -11.28 30.99 2.08
C ASP A 207 -12.06 29.75 1.60
N ASN A 208 -13.32 29.64 2.03
CA ASN A 208 -14.25 28.66 1.51
C ASN A 208 -14.98 29.25 0.29
N VAL A 209 -15.06 28.46 -0.78
CA VAL A 209 -15.70 28.87 -2.04
C VAL A 209 -16.60 27.76 -2.57
N ALA A 210 -17.56 28.14 -3.43
CA ALA A 210 -18.41 27.15 -4.10
C ALA A 210 -17.58 26.29 -5.08
N PRO A 211 -17.82 24.96 -5.14
CA PRO A 211 -17.15 24.10 -6.09
C PRO A 211 -17.54 24.37 -7.55
N ALA A 212 -16.74 23.89 -8.50
CA ALA A 212 -17.23 23.66 -9.85
C ALA A 212 -18.19 22.48 -9.81
N THR A 213 -19.36 22.61 -10.41
CA THR A 213 -20.37 21.54 -10.44
C THR A 213 -20.65 21.08 -11.86
N GLY A 214 -21.14 19.86 -12.01
CA GLY A 214 -21.38 19.23 -13.32
C GLY A 214 -20.19 18.37 -13.78
N ARG A 215 -19.98 18.26 -15.07
CA ARG A 215 -18.83 17.54 -15.63
C ARG A 215 -17.67 18.51 -15.82
N VAL A 216 -16.72 18.46 -14.92
CA VAL A 216 -15.56 19.35 -14.90
C VAL A 216 -14.26 18.54 -14.81
N PRO A 217 -13.14 19.11 -15.26
CA PRO A 217 -11.83 18.52 -15.00
C PRO A 217 -11.56 18.40 -13.50
N VAL A 218 -11.00 17.27 -13.10
CA VAL A 218 -10.59 17.00 -11.71
C VAL A 218 -9.12 16.63 -11.69
N LEU A 219 -8.35 17.34 -10.88
CA LEU A 219 -6.99 16.98 -10.54
C LEU A 219 -7.03 16.21 -9.22
N PHE A 220 -6.64 14.94 -9.26
CA PHE A 220 -6.32 14.18 -8.06
C PHE A 220 -4.86 14.39 -7.73
N THR A 221 -4.55 14.86 -6.51
CA THR A 221 -3.14 14.89 -6.06
C THR A 221 -2.59 13.47 -5.96
N ALA A 222 -1.28 13.31 -5.88
CA ALA A 222 -0.64 12.01 -5.71
C ALA A 222 -1.29 11.20 -4.58
N LYS A 223 -1.61 11.85 -3.45
CA LYS A 223 -2.32 11.26 -2.31
C LYS A 223 -3.71 10.75 -2.67
N ALA A 224 -4.50 11.52 -3.40
CA ALA A 224 -5.87 11.17 -3.78
C ALA A 224 -5.96 10.22 -4.98
N ALA A 225 -4.94 10.17 -5.83
CA ALA A 225 -4.89 9.33 -7.01
C ALA A 225 -4.86 7.82 -6.70
N ASP A 226 -4.50 7.43 -5.47
CA ASP A 226 -4.50 6.04 -5.01
C ASP A 226 -5.86 5.35 -5.18
N LEU A 227 -6.97 6.10 -5.08
CA LEU A 227 -8.33 5.63 -5.39
C LEU A 227 -8.42 4.93 -6.74
N LEU A 228 -7.73 5.44 -7.75
CA LEU A 228 -7.78 4.92 -9.12
C LEU A 228 -6.98 3.61 -9.23
N TRP A 229 -5.82 3.57 -8.59
CA TRP A 229 -4.88 2.48 -8.74
C TRP A 229 -5.28 1.21 -7.99
N GLY A 230 -5.95 1.33 -6.84
CA GLY A 230 -6.51 0.18 -6.13
C GLY A 230 -7.46 -0.65 -6.99
N THR A 231 -8.33 0.01 -7.76
CA THR A 231 -9.24 -0.65 -8.73
C THR A 231 -8.48 -1.31 -9.88
N VAL A 232 -7.45 -0.63 -10.41
CA VAL A 232 -6.59 -1.19 -11.47
C VAL A 232 -5.87 -2.43 -10.97
N CYS A 233 -5.30 -2.38 -9.77
CA CYS A 233 -4.64 -3.53 -9.15
C CYS A 233 -5.62 -4.70 -8.97
N ALA A 234 -6.85 -4.45 -8.53
CA ALA A 234 -7.87 -5.50 -8.45
C ALA A 234 -8.20 -6.13 -9.82
N ALA A 235 -8.30 -5.32 -10.88
CA ALA A 235 -8.53 -5.82 -12.25
C ALA A 235 -7.35 -6.62 -12.82
N LEU A 236 -6.12 -6.34 -12.38
CA LEU A 236 -4.91 -7.07 -12.76
C LEU A 236 -4.73 -8.39 -12.00
N ASN A 237 -5.53 -8.68 -10.96
CA ASN A 237 -5.41 -9.85 -10.14
C ASN A 237 -5.84 -11.12 -10.89
N GLY A 238 -4.91 -12.05 -11.09
CA GLY A 238 -5.18 -13.31 -11.79
C GLY A 238 -6.29 -14.15 -11.17
N LYS A 239 -6.50 -14.07 -9.83
CA LYS A 239 -7.63 -14.75 -9.17
C LYS A 239 -8.96 -14.14 -9.60
N GLN A 240 -9.06 -12.80 -9.69
CA GLN A 240 -10.26 -12.13 -10.20
C GLN A 240 -10.53 -12.48 -11.69
N VAL A 241 -9.46 -12.73 -12.45
CA VAL A 241 -9.57 -13.23 -13.83
C VAL A 241 -10.16 -14.63 -13.86
N LEU A 242 -9.67 -15.56 -13.03
CA LEU A 242 -10.20 -16.92 -12.93
C LEU A 242 -11.67 -16.96 -12.49
N GLU A 243 -12.05 -16.08 -11.59
CA GLU A 243 -13.42 -15.94 -11.09
C GLU A 243 -14.36 -15.22 -12.09
N GLY A 244 -13.82 -14.75 -13.22
CA GLY A 244 -14.60 -14.01 -14.22
C GLY A 244 -15.01 -12.60 -13.78
N ALA A 245 -14.46 -12.11 -12.67
CA ALA A 245 -14.81 -10.82 -12.07
C ALA A 245 -14.01 -9.65 -12.64
N SER A 246 -12.81 -9.89 -13.19
CA SER A 246 -12.02 -8.81 -13.81
C SER A 246 -12.66 -8.32 -15.10
N PRO A 247 -12.85 -7.00 -15.28
CA PRO A 247 -13.32 -6.45 -16.55
C PRO A 247 -12.30 -6.59 -17.70
N TRP A 248 -11.11 -7.10 -17.41
CA TRP A 248 -10.01 -7.25 -18.35
C TRP A 248 -9.67 -8.70 -18.70
N ASN A 249 -10.56 -9.66 -18.39
CA ASN A 249 -10.35 -11.09 -18.59
C ASN A 249 -9.80 -11.47 -19.98
N ASP A 250 -10.30 -10.81 -21.01
CA ASP A 250 -10.00 -11.05 -22.43
C ASP A 250 -9.32 -9.85 -23.12
N ARG A 251 -8.64 -9.00 -22.33
CA ARG A 251 -8.02 -7.74 -22.78
C ARG A 251 -6.51 -7.77 -22.90
N LEU A 252 -5.86 -8.92 -22.73
CA LEU A 252 -4.40 -9.03 -22.91
C LEU A 252 -4.00 -8.52 -24.30
N GLY A 253 -2.98 -7.67 -24.36
CA GLY A 253 -2.49 -7.01 -25.58
C GLY A 253 -3.37 -5.88 -26.08
N GLN A 254 -4.45 -5.52 -25.38
CA GLN A 254 -5.36 -4.45 -25.79
C GLN A 254 -5.16 -3.20 -24.94
N GLN A 255 -5.58 -2.07 -25.49
CA GLN A 255 -5.63 -0.79 -24.79
C GLN A 255 -6.73 -0.81 -23.73
N VAL A 256 -6.37 -0.65 -22.46
CA VAL A 256 -7.31 -0.63 -21.31
C VAL A 256 -7.38 0.71 -20.61
N THR A 257 -6.33 1.54 -20.73
CA THR A 257 -6.26 2.90 -20.17
C THR A 257 -5.70 3.88 -21.22
N SER A 258 -5.57 5.17 -20.87
CA SER A 258 -4.84 6.17 -21.66
C SER A 258 -3.40 5.70 -21.95
N PRO A 259 -2.81 6.04 -23.10
CA PRO A 259 -1.39 5.79 -23.39
C PRO A 259 -0.41 6.44 -22.40
N LEU A 260 -0.87 7.40 -21.62
CA LEU A 260 -0.07 8.04 -20.57
C LEU A 260 0.21 7.12 -19.37
N VAL A 261 -0.56 6.03 -19.22
CA VAL A 261 -0.44 5.12 -18.09
C VAL A 261 0.55 4.00 -18.40
N THR A 262 1.61 3.93 -17.60
CA THR A 262 2.46 2.74 -17.46
C THR A 262 2.48 2.36 -16.00
N LEU A 263 2.04 1.13 -15.68
CA LEU A 263 2.00 0.60 -14.33
C LEU A 263 2.91 -0.62 -14.22
N SER A 264 3.77 -0.59 -13.23
CA SER A 264 4.77 -1.65 -12.98
C SER A 264 4.87 -2.00 -11.50
N GLN A 265 5.43 -3.15 -11.21
CA GLN A 265 5.93 -3.55 -9.89
C GLN A 265 7.45 -3.45 -9.90
N GLN A 266 8.03 -2.90 -8.83
CA GLN A 266 9.48 -2.72 -8.68
C GLN A 266 9.88 -3.11 -7.25
N PRO A 267 10.18 -4.39 -6.96
CA PRO A 267 10.40 -4.87 -5.59
C PRO A 267 11.63 -4.25 -4.91
N ASP A 268 12.56 -3.70 -5.67
CA ASP A 268 13.81 -3.10 -5.17
C ASP A 268 13.76 -1.58 -4.99
N ILE A 269 12.64 -0.95 -5.32
CA ILE A 269 12.47 0.51 -5.28
C ILE A 269 11.37 0.84 -4.26
N GLY A 270 11.63 1.87 -3.44
CA GLY A 270 10.66 2.39 -2.49
C GLY A 270 10.95 2.03 -1.04
N PRO A 271 10.00 2.35 -0.16
CA PRO A 271 10.19 2.23 1.28
C PRO A 271 10.21 0.79 1.78
N TYR A 272 9.70 -0.17 0.99
CA TYR A 272 9.64 -1.57 1.39
C TYR A 272 10.56 -2.45 0.54
N SER A 273 11.03 -3.56 1.10
CA SER A 273 11.81 -4.58 0.40
C SER A 273 11.05 -5.89 0.38
N CYS A 274 10.95 -6.50 -0.79
CA CYS A 274 10.30 -7.79 -0.95
C CYS A 274 11.06 -8.66 -1.94
N PRO A 275 12.13 -9.32 -1.48
CA PRO A 275 12.99 -10.12 -2.36
C PRO A 275 12.37 -11.43 -2.81
N PHE A 276 11.38 -11.95 -2.10
CA PHE A 276 10.60 -13.15 -2.44
C PHE A 276 9.18 -13.03 -1.89
N ASP A 277 8.25 -13.74 -2.51
CA ASP A 277 6.88 -13.84 -2.02
C ASP A 277 6.72 -14.93 -0.93
N ASP A 278 5.55 -15.03 -0.32
CA ASP A 278 5.28 -16.00 0.76
C ASP A 278 5.14 -17.46 0.27
N GLU A 279 5.39 -17.70 -1.01
CA GLU A 279 5.58 -19.00 -1.61
C GLU A 279 7.08 -19.31 -1.89
N GLY A 280 7.97 -18.38 -1.52
CA GLY A 280 9.41 -18.47 -1.76
C GLY A 280 9.81 -18.25 -3.21
N THR A 281 8.97 -17.61 -4.01
CA THR A 281 9.32 -17.23 -5.38
C THR A 281 10.02 -15.89 -5.35
N PRO A 282 11.22 -15.74 -5.96
CA PRO A 282 11.87 -14.43 -6.08
C PRO A 282 10.95 -13.42 -6.77
N THR A 283 10.76 -12.26 -6.16
CA THR A 283 10.05 -11.14 -6.77
C THR A 283 10.87 -10.52 -7.89
N ARG A 284 10.23 -9.85 -8.82
CA ARG A 284 10.89 -9.22 -9.96
C ARG A 284 10.19 -7.96 -10.42
N ALA A 285 10.93 -7.12 -11.13
CA ALA A 285 10.35 -5.99 -11.85
C ALA A 285 9.45 -6.49 -12.98
N ILE A 286 8.20 -6.00 -13.03
CA ILE A 286 7.19 -6.40 -14.01
C ILE A 286 6.41 -5.18 -14.45
N ILE A 287 6.22 -5.03 -15.76
CA ILE A 287 5.31 -4.04 -16.33
C ILE A 287 3.98 -4.73 -16.63
N PHE A 288 2.92 -4.35 -15.93
CA PHE A 288 1.57 -4.90 -16.12
C PHE A 288 0.77 -4.14 -17.19
N ILE A 289 0.93 -2.81 -17.22
CA ILE A 289 0.35 -1.94 -18.25
C ILE A 289 1.49 -1.12 -18.84
N ASN A 290 1.67 -1.17 -20.15
CA ASN A 290 2.67 -0.40 -20.86
C ASN A 290 2.01 0.57 -21.85
N SER A 291 2.13 1.87 -21.62
CA SER A 291 1.50 2.92 -22.43
C SER A 291 0.02 2.61 -22.70
N GLY A 292 -0.70 2.25 -21.63
CA GLY A 292 -2.12 1.92 -21.65
C GLY A 292 -2.49 0.52 -22.11
N VAL A 293 -1.54 -0.27 -22.61
CA VAL A 293 -1.78 -1.64 -23.12
C VAL A 293 -1.52 -2.66 -22.04
N LEU A 294 -2.50 -3.52 -21.76
CA LEU A 294 -2.40 -4.61 -20.79
C LEU A 294 -1.43 -5.67 -21.26
N GLN A 295 -0.38 -5.98 -20.43
CA GLN A 295 0.66 -6.93 -20.77
C GLN A 295 0.44 -8.30 -20.12
N LEU A 296 0.07 -8.34 -18.85
CA LEU A 296 -0.16 -9.58 -18.09
C LEU A 296 -0.94 -9.30 -16.80
N PHE A 297 -1.41 -10.38 -16.17
CA PHE A 297 -1.99 -10.39 -14.84
C PHE A 297 -0.97 -10.89 -13.83
N TYR A 298 -1.02 -10.41 -12.59
CA TYR A 298 -0.17 -10.95 -11.53
C TYR A 298 -0.81 -12.19 -10.88
N THR A 299 0.03 -13.15 -10.50
CA THR A 299 -0.40 -14.48 -10.05
C THR A 299 0.49 -15.01 -8.94
N ASP A 300 -0.11 -15.79 -8.03
CA ASP A 300 0.57 -16.78 -7.21
C ASP A 300 0.81 -18.08 -8.04
N ARG A 301 1.36 -19.13 -7.42
CA ARG A 301 1.62 -20.41 -8.10
C ARG A 301 0.34 -21.08 -8.59
N THR A 302 -0.66 -21.19 -7.73
CA THR A 302 -1.92 -21.87 -8.03
C THR A 302 -2.69 -21.15 -9.14
N THR A 303 -2.83 -19.84 -9.03
CA THR A 303 -3.50 -19.01 -10.03
C THR A 303 -2.75 -19.06 -11.36
N GLY A 304 -1.43 -18.89 -11.32
CA GLY A 304 -0.59 -18.92 -12.53
C GLY A 304 -0.61 -20.26 -13.25
N ARG A 305 -0.62 -21.38 -12.51
CA ARG A 305 -0.81 -22.72 -13.09
C ARG A 305 -2.18 -22.84 -13.75
N THR A 306 -3.23 -22.43 -13.08
CA THR A 306 -4.60 -22.56 -13.59
C THR A 306 -4.83 -21.70 -14.83
N LEU A 307 -4.24 -20.50 -14.88
CA LEU A 307 -4.28 -19.62 -16.06
C LEU A 307 -3.29 -20.06 -17.16
N GLY A 308 -2.37 -20.96 -16.87
CA GLY A 308 -1.32 -21.37 -17.80
C GLY A 308 -0.21 -20.34 -18.02
N SER A 309 -0.17 -19.27 -17.22
CA SER A 309 0.83 -18.18 -17.31
C SER A 309 2.06 -18.42 -16.43
N GLY A 310 1.98 -19.33 -15.46
CA GLY A 310 2.96 -19.47 -14.39
C GLY A 310 2.83 -18.37 -13.34
N THR A 311 3.58 -18.51 -12.24
CA THR A 311 3.61 -17.48 -11.18
C THR A 311 4.40 -16.25 -11.60
N THR A 312 3.95 -15.08 -11.14
CA THR A 312 4.69 -13.83 -11.29
C THR A 312 5.54 -13.48 -10.07
N GLY A 313 5.54 -14.33 -9.01
CA GLY A 313 6.19 -14.04 -7.73
C GLY A 313 5.34 -13.07 -6.90
N ASN A 314 4.04 -13.28 -6.92
CA ASN A 314 3.06 -12.43 -6.25
C ASN A 314 2.14 -13.19 -5.29
N GLY A 315 2.56 -14.33 -4.77
CA GLY A 315 1.82 -15.11 -3.78
C GLY A 315 2.08 -14.59 -2.37
N PHE A 316 1.26 -13.65 -1.88
CA PHE A 316 1.40 -13.06 -0.55
C PHE A 316 0.26 -13.46 0.37
N ARG A 317 0.53 -13.57 1.66
CA ARG A 317 -0.47 -13.85 2.69
C ARG A 317 -1.08 -12.53 3.19
N PRO A 318 -2.41 -12.40 3.23
CA PRO A 318 -3.07 -11.27 3.89
C PRO A 318 -2.72 -11.14 5.39
N GLY A 319 -2.27 -12.24 5.98
CA GLY A 319 -1.80 -12.32 7.36
C GLY A 319 -1.19 -13.68 7.60
N LEU A 320 -0.40 -13.82 8.67
CA LEU A 320 0.37 -15.03 8.97
C LEU A 320 -0.47 -16.32 8.98
N GLY A 321 -1.72 -16.24 9.44
CA GLY A 321 -2.68 -17.35 9.48
C GLY A 321 -3.48 -17.56 8.18
N SER A 322 -3.05 -16.97 7.06
CA SER A 322 -3.72 -17.07 5.76
C SER A 322 -2.88 -17.85 4.76
N TYR A 323 -3.53 -18.46 3.77
CA TYR A 323 -2.85 -19.00 2.60
C TYR A 323 -2.38 -17.88 1.68
N PRO A 324 -1.26 -18.05 0.95
CA PRO A 324 -0.85 -17.10 -0.09
C PRO A 324 -1.96 -16.90 -1.13
N THR A 325 -2.11 -15.70 -1.61
CA THR A 325 -3.05 -15.30 -2.67
C THR A 325 -2.40 -14.20 -3.51
N PRO A 326 -2.80 -14.02 -4.78
CA PRO A 326 -2.19 -12.99 -5.60
C PRO A 326 -2.34 -11.60 -4.98
N SER A 327 -1.21 -10.92 -4.78
CA SER A 327 -1.12 -9.53 -4.31
C SER A 327 0.05 -8.82 -4.96
N LEU A 328 -0.02 -7.48 -5.03
CA LEU A 328 1.05 -6.63 -5.57
C LEU A 328 1.87 -6.02 -4.45
N PHE A 329 3.09 -5.68 -4.80
CA PHE A 329 4.06 -5.06 -3.91
C PHE A 329 4.85 -3.99 -4.67
N ASN A 330 5.05 -2.80 -4.07
CA ASN A 330 5.74 -1.66 -4.69
C ASN A 330 5.27 -1.39 -6.14
N VAL A 331 4.01 -0.98 -6.25
CA VAL A 331 3.38 -0.60 -7.52
C VAL A 331 3.80 0.82 -7.87
N LEU A 332 4.29 1.02 -9.07
CA LEU A 332 4.71 2.33 -9.57
C LEU A 332 3.91 2.71 -10.80
N ILE A 333 3.34 3.90 -10.77
CA ILE A 333 2.81 4.59 -11.93
C ILE A 333 3.91 5.50 -12.47
N LYS A 334 4.26 5.32 -13.76
CA LYS A 334 5.32 6.12 -14.38
C LYS A 334 4.95 7.61 -14.34
N PRO A 335 5.79 8.45 -13.71
CA PRO A 335 5.53 9.89 -13.64
C PRO A 335 5.71 10.57 -15.00
N GLY A 336 5.01 11.69 -15.17
CA GLY A 336 5.28 12.67 -16.20
C GLY A 336 6.39 13.64 -15.80
N SER A 337 6.29 14.90 -16.26
CA SER A 337 7.34 15.91 -16.01
C SER A 337 6.82 17.18 -15.32
N LEU A 338 5.51 17.33 -15.17
CA LEU A 338 4.90 18.54 -14.65
C LEU A 338 4.82 18.50 -13.12
N SER A 339 5.15 19.60 -12.46
CA SER A 339 4.90 19.75 -11.04
C SER A 339 3.40 19.86 -10.73
N LEU A 340 3.00 19.67 -9.47
CA LEU A 340 1.61 19.92 -9.03
C LEU A 340 1.13 21.31 -9.42
N MET A 341 1.97 22.34 -9.28
CA MET A 341 1.64 23.70 -9.65
C MET A 341 1.44 23.87 -11.16
N ASP A 342 2.24 23.20 -11.98
CA ASP A 342 2.07 23.20 -13.45
C ASP A 342 0.78 22.48 -13.87
N LEU A 343 0.39 21.42 -13.16
CA LEU A 343 -0.89 20.74 -13.38
C LEU A 343 -2.07 21.65 -13.02
N ILE A 344 -2.01 22.35 -11.88
CA ILE A 344 -3.03 23.35 -11.47
C ILE A 344 -3.13 24.44 -12.53
N ALA A 345 -2.01 24.95 -13.03
CA ALA A 345 -1.98 26.00 -14.06
C ALA A 345 -2.63 25.58 -15.38
N LYS A 346 -2.74 24.27 -15.67
CA LYS A 346 -3.45 23.76 -16.84
C LYS A 346 -4.97 23.74 -16.71
N LEU A 347 -5.52 23.88 -15.49
CA LEU A 347 -6.96 23.86 -15.27
C LEU A 347 -7.53 25.28 -15.47
N ASP A 348 -8.34 25.48 -16.51
CA ASP A 348 -9.06 26.76 -16.69
C ASP A 348 -10.18 26.90 -15.65
N ASP A 349 -10.99 25.88 -15.49
CA ASP A 349 -12.07 25.78 -14.51
C ASP A 349 -12.24 24.32 -14.04
N GLY A 350 -11.96 24.04 -12.77
CA GLY A 350 -11.97 22.68 -12.27
C GLY A 350 -11.80 22.61 -10.75
N ILE A 351 -11.55 21.43 -10.26
CA ILE A 351 -11.27 21.18 -8.83
C ILE A 351 -10.00 20.34 -8.65
N VAL A 352 -9.36 20.56 -7.51
CA VAL A 352 -8.32 19.67 -6.97
C VAL A 352 -8.95 18.85 -5.85
N VAL A 353 -8.75 17.55 -5.86
CA VAL A 353 -9.07 16.62 -4.76
C VAL A 353 -7.76 16.22 -4.11
N ASP A 354 -7.59 16.55 -2.83
CA ASP A 354 -6.37 16.29 -2.05
C ASP A 354 -6.59 15.25 -0.95
N GLN A 355 -7.69 15.35 -0.20
CA GLN A 355 -8.09 14.35 0.80
C GLN A 355 -9.55 13.93 0.59
N MET A 356 -9.85 12.67 0.90
CA MET A 356 -11.16 12.07 0.70
C MET A 356 -11.66 11.46 2.00
N LEU A 357 -12.98 11.54 2.23
CA LEU A 357 -13.67 10.82 3.29
C LEU A 357 -14.39 9.61 2.70
N GLY A 358 -13.90 8.44 3.07
CA GLY A 358 -14.48 7.17 2.62
C GLY A 358 -14.44 7.00 1.10
N GLY A 359 -15.12 5.96 0.65
CA GLY A 359 -15.21 5.64 -0.77
C GLY A 359 -14.02 4.82 -1.27
N SER A 360 -14.31 3.61 -1.71
CA SER A 360 -13.40 2.82 -2.54
C SER A 360 -14.17 2.42 -3.79
N ALA A 361 -13.51 2.47 -4.93
CA ALA A 361 -14.06 1.86 -6.12
C ALA A 361 -13.84 0.34 -6.02
N GLY A 362 -14.92 -0.45 -5.98
CA GLY A 362 -14.82 -1.91 -6.12
C GLY A 362 -14.32 -2.30 -7.51
N ILE A 363 -14.28 -3.60 -7.80
CA ILE A 363 -13.84 -4.11 -9.10
C ILE A 363 -14.70 -3.64 -10.29
N SER A 364 -15.96 -3.23 -10.05
CA SER A 364 -16.80 -2.57 -11.07
C SER A 364 -16.24 -1.22 -11.53
N GLY A 365 -15.39 -0.61 -10.72
CA GLY A 365 -14.79 0.70 -10.96
C GLY A 365 -15.68 1.89 -10.60
N ASP A 366 -16.94 1.68 -10.24
CA ASP A 366 -17.83 2.77 -9.85
C ASP A 366 -17.45 3.32 -8.49
N PHE A 367 -17.36 4.64 -8.39
CA PHE A 367 -17.07 5.33 -7.15
C PHE A 367 -17.91 6.59 -6.97
N SER A 368 -18.12 6.92 -5.70
CA SER A 368 -18.65 8.21 -5.26
C SER A 368 -17.96 8.54 -3.95
N ILE A 369 -17.17 9.61 -3.95
CA ILE A 369 -16.36 10.05 -2.82
C ILE A 369 -16.81 11.39 -2.30
N ASN A 370 -16.71 11.61 -1.00
CA ASN A 370 -16.79 12.92 -0.40
C ASN A 370 -15.41 13.55 -0.36
N VAL A 371 -15.29 14.78 -0.84
CA VAL A 371 -14.04 15.54 -0.79
C VAL A 371 -13.91 16.12 0.62
N ASP A 372 -12.92 15.66 1.37
CA ASP A 372 -12.57 16.17 2.69
C ASP A 372 -11.75 17.44 2.58
N LEU A 373 -10.70 17.38 1.76
CA LEU A 373 -9.90 18.54 1.38
C LEU A 373 -9.83 18.62 -0.14
N GLY A 374 -10.30 19.72 -0.67
CA GLY A 374 -10.23 20.03 -2.09
C GLY A 374 -10.30 21.50 -2.34
N TYR A 375 -9.94 21.89 -3.56
CA TYR A 375 -9.79 23.29 -3.92
C TYR A 375 -10.46 23.60 -5.25
N ARG A 376 -11.02 24.79 -5.36
CA ARG A 376 -11.49 25.36 -6.62
C ARG A 376 -10.32 25.94 -7.39
N VAL A 377 -10.23 25.62 -8.68
CA VAL A 377 -9.29 26.25 -9.60
C VAL A 377 -10.06 27.09 -10.62
N LYS A 378 -9.58 28.30 -10.87
CA LYS A 378 -10.03 29.19 -11.94
C LYS A 378 -8.83 29.82 -12.63
N LYS A 379 -8.78 29.71 -13.96
CA LYS A 379 -7.71 30.27 -14.81
C LYS A 379 -6.31 29.87 -14.34
N GLY A 380 -6.16 28.60 -13.92
CA GLY A 380 -4.88 28.07 -13.48
C GLY A 380 -4.48 28.45 -12.05
N GLU A 381 -5.35 29.05 -11.26
CA GLU A 381 -5.06 29.48 -9.89
C GLU A 381 -6.06 28.89 -8.89
N ILE A 382 -5.57 28.47 -7.73
CA ILE A 382 -6.43 28.06 -6.60
C ILE A 382 -7.09 29.31 -6.03
N VAL A 383 -8.42 29.29 -5.96
CA VAL A 383 -9.22 30.41 -5.46
C VAL A 383 -9.82 30.16 -4.08
N GLY A 384 -9.72 28.95 -3.53
CA GLY A 384 -10.14 28.60 -2.18
C GLY A 384 -10.54 27.15 -2.02
N ARG A 385 -10.85 26.77 -0.77
CA ARG A 385 -11.30 25.42 -0.37
C ARG A 385 -12.76 25.20 -0.76
N ILE A 386 -13.06 24.02 -1.26
CA ILE A 386 -14.43 23.54 -1.50
C ILE A 386 -14.89 22.64 -0.35
N LYS A 387 -16.15 22.73 0.03
CA LYS A 387 -16.79 21.92 1.07
C LYS A 387 -18.03 21.24 0.53
N ASP A 388 -18.53 20.22 1.27
CA ASP A 388 -19.78 19.51 0.95
C ASP A 388 -19.84 19.10 -0.53
N THR A 389 -18.71 18.60 -1.04
CA THR A 389 -18.51 18.28 -2.45
C THR A 389 -18.35 16.78 -2.62
N MET A 390 -19.07 16.21 -3.58
CA MET A 390 -18.96 14.82 -3.99
C MET A 390 -18.41 14.73 -5.41
N VAL A 391 -17.56 13.73 -5.64
CA VAL A 391 -17.05 13.39 -6.96
C VAL A 391 -17.42 11.95 -7.26
N ALA A 392 -18.06 11.72 -8.41
CA ALA A 392 -18.51 10.41 -8.82
C ALA A 392 -18.10 10.08 -10.26
N GLY A 393 -17.82 8.81 -10.51
CA GLY A 393 -17.42 8.32 -11.82
C GLY A 393 -17.15 6.83 -11.83
N ASN A 394 -16.49 6.39 -12.89
CA ASN A 394 -16.03 5.02 -13.03
C ASN A 394 -14.54 5.03 -13.41
N VAL A 395 -13.71 4.33 -12.64
CA VAL A 395 -12.24 4.33 -12.76
C VAL A 395 -11.78 3.95 -14.16
N TYR A 396 -12.37 2.91 -14.76
CA TYR A 396 -11.96 2.46 -16.11
C TYR A 396 -12.26 3.50 -17.20
N SER A 397 -13.37 4.22 -17.05
CA SER A 397 -13.74 5.30 -17.94
C SER A 397 -12.85 6.52 -17.74
N VAL A 398 -12.59 6.88 -16.49
CA VAL A 398 -11.73 8.00 -16.08
C VAL A 398 -10.30 7.81 -16.60
N LEU A 399 -9.73 6.61 -16.42
CA LEU A 399 -8.36 6.32 -16.88
C LEU A 399 -8.21 6.31 -18.40
N LYS A 400 -9.29 6.12 -19.17
CA LYS A 400 -9.28 6.33 -20.63
C LYS A 400 -9.32 7.80 -21.01
N GLN A 401 -9.88 8.64 -20.14
CA GLN A 401 -10.01 10.10 -20.28
C GLN A 401 -8.96 10.87 -19.47
N LEU A 402 -7.88 10.18 -19.08
CA LEU A 402 -6.75 10.79 -18.37
C LEU A 402 -6.01 11.72 -19.33
N VAL A 403 -5.92 12.99 -18.95
CA VAL A 403 -5.40 14.09 -19.78
C VAL A 403 -3.92 14.32 -19.51
N GLU A 404 -3.52 14.21 -18.22
CA GLU A 404 -2.16 14.55 -17.81
C GLU A 404 -1.72 13.70 -16.62
N VAL A 405 -0.42 13.43 -16.55
CA VAL A 405 0.26 12.75 -15.43
C VAL A 405 1.37 13.66 -14.92
N GLY A 406 1.38 13.91 -13.62
CA GLY A 406 2.39 14.74 -12.95
C GLY A 406 3.74 14.05 -12.80
N GLY A 407 4.75 14.86 -12.47
CA GLY A 407 6.08 14.40 -12.07
C GLY A 407 6.29 14.36 -10.56
N ASP A 408 5.25 14.69 -9.80
CA ASP A 408 5.22 14.90 -8.35
C ASP A 408 4.83 13.62 -7.58
N SER A 409 5.34 12.46 -7.99
CA SER A 409 4.99 11.18 -7.39
C SER A 409 5.31 11.10 -5.91
N GLU A 410 4.41 10.44 -5.16
CA GLU A 410 4.54 10.15 -3.73
C GLU A 410 4.21 8.68 -3.45
N TRP A 411 4.76 8.15 -2.36
CA TRP A 411 4.40 6.83 -1.86
C TRP A 411 3.15 6.91 -0.98
N ASN A 412 2.12 6.17 -1.38
CA ASN A 412 0.94 5.89 -0.57
C ASN A 412 0.97 4.41 -0.18
N GLY A 413 1.51 4.08 1.00
CA GLY A 413 1.84 2.71 1.33
C GLY A 413 2.80 2.12 0.28
N SER A 414 2.42 1.02 -0.35
CA SER A 414 3.22 0.36 -1.40
C SER A 414 2.91 0.83 -2.84
N CYS A 415 2.16 1.93 -3.01
CA CYS A 415 1.84 2.50 -4.32
C CYS A 415 2.53 3.86 -4.50
N HIS A 416 3.40 3.95 -5.52
CA HIS A 416 4.05 5.20 -5.93
C HIS A 416 3.29 5.82 -7.08
N THR A 417 2.58 6.90 -6.83
CA THR A 417 1.68 7.52 -7.79
C THR A 417 1.91 9.02 -7.90
N PRO A 418 1.87 9.57 -9.14
CA PRO A 418 1.83 11.01 -9.38
C PRO A 418 0.42 11.58 -9.27
N SER A 419 0.31 12.90 -9.19
CA SER A 419 -0.94 13.60 -9.44
C SER A 419 -1.42 13.38 -10.88
N VAL A 420 -2.74 13.38 -11.09
CA VAL A 420 -3.33 13.16 -12.41
C VAL A 420 -4.50 14.10 -12.69
N ILE A 421 -4.62 14.57 -13.92
CA ILE A 421 -5.79 15.31 -14.40
C ILE A 421 -6.67 14.35 -15.21
N VAL A 422 -7.93 14.31 -14.87
CA VAL A 422 -8.94 13.51 -15.55
C VAL A 422 -10.16 14.36 -15.93
N GLU A 423 -10.84 13.97 -16.99
CA GLU A 423 -12.08 14.60 -17.45
C GLU A 423 -13.30 13.67 -17.27
N GLY A 424 -14.48 14.23 -17.40
CA GLY A 424 -15.72 13.46 -17.43
C GLY A 424 -16.30 13.03 -16.09
N LEU A 425 -15.69 13.43 -14.96
CA LEU A 425 -16.23 13.16 -13.64
C LEU A 425 -17.42 14.07 -13.32
N SER A 426 -18.38 13.53 -12.59
CA SER A 426 -19.51 14.29 -12.06
C SER A 426 -19.16 14.88 -10.71
N VAL A 427 -19.20 16.21 -10.61
CA VAL A 427 -18.97 16.95 -9.37
C VAL A 427 -20.27 17.59 -8.91
N ILE A 428 -20.66 17.32 -7.66
CA ILE A 428 -21.87 17.83 -7.02
C ILE A 428 -21.43 18.49 -5.72
N GLY A 429 -21.92 19.69 -5.45
CA GLY A 429 -21.64 20.41 -4.20
C GLY A 429 -22.74 21.42 -3.90
N LYS A 430 -22.78 21.88 -2.67
CA LYS A 430 -23.66 22.98 -2.25
C LYS A 430 -23.04 24.32 -2.67
N ASN A 431 -23.87 25.20 -3.21
CA ASN A 431 -23.50 26.60 -3.52
C ASN A 431 -23.52 27.45 -2.25
#